data_6f99d65c8e9b1b257cc91a32e5e7e678
#
_entry.id   6f99d65c8e9b1b257cc91a32e5e7e678
#
_cell.length_a   1.000
_cell.length_b   1.000
_cell.length_c   1.000
_cell.angle_alpha   90.00
_cell.angle_beta   90.00
_cell.angle_gamma   90.00
#
_symmetry.space_group_name_H-M   'P 1'
#
loop_
_entity.id
_entity.type
_entity.pdbx_description
1 polymer ?
#
loop_
_entity_poly.entity_id
_entity_poly.type
_entity_poly.pdbx_seq_one_letter_code
_entity_poly.pdbx_strand_id
1 'polypeptide(L)'
;PKHAFGFDESFSYYQKELRQIIKALANHPSFVMLTFGNELHCGALGTSRMHKMLQDAKKQDPTRLYANASNAHYGNEGCDEESDFYASQSFYNYRIRGTLAGNPETPEEAAKVDAYEKANGKLAKVNIKGYINNQYPNAKTNFDETLRKIREQYKKPVFSFEVGQFEVLPDFDELAHFKGISDPANYRRIQRMVREKGLELVWKKYVEATGELSRLCYREEIEAAMRTKDLSGISLLGLQDFPGQGTALVGMLDSHLEPKPFDFAKPEKFRVFFKEQLVLVGLEKYTYEEGETLCADVQVANYGKTDCAGDLEWALWAYMPNEELDSVRKVAVKSGHMSAVSCPKGTLSKAGTLKIELNNKITAPVRCDLTVKIADAVNSYPIWIYKNEMPKCPESVYETTKLDLQAKNVLDNGGVVYYSPKSEESSFHNSIRAQFSTDFWSVGTFGRQEGAMGQLIQKDHPLFKEFPTESHTNWQWWPMANQRAVILPDTVKQPFDAIITEMDSYAFLRPMAQLFECRVGNGKLLYSTLGLQDLQQYPEGKALLRSIYKYLDLETFAPKQSIEWETLVSI
;
A
#
# COMPACT_ATOMS: atom_id res chain seq x y z
N PRO A 1 -12.32 -3.62 -28.36
CA PRO A 1 -11.43 -2.52 -28.77
C PRO A 1 -10.00 -2.96 -29.01
N LYS A 2 -9.45 -3.97 -28.26
CA LYS A 2 -8.03 -4.40 -28.37
C LYS A 2 -7.60 -4.77 -29.80
N HIS A 3 -8.50 -5.27 -30.64
CA HIS A 3 -8.25 -5.69 -32.03
C HIS A 3 -8.81 -4.72 -33.09
N ALA A 4 -9.20 -3.51 -32.69
CA ALA A 4 -9.91 -2.57 -33.57
C ALA A 4 -9.16 -2.24 -34.87
N PHE A 5 -7.84 -2.19 -34.85
CA PHE A 5 -7.01 -1.92 -36.03
C PHE A 5 -6.89 -3.12 -37.00
N GLY A 6 -7.40 -4.29 -36.61
CA GLY A 6 -7.47 -5.47 -37.48
C GLY A 6 -8.61 -5.42 -38.52
N PHE A 7 -9.60 -4.52 -38.38
CA PHE A 7 -10.77 -4.41 -39.22
C PHE A 7 -10.75 -3.14 -40.08
N ASP A 8 -11.16 -3.23 -41.34
CA ASP A 8 -11.10 -2.11 -42.28
C ASP A 8 -12.01 -0.94 -41.90
N GLU A 9 -13.21 -1.23 -41.45
CA GLU A 9 -14.20 -0.23 -41.02
C GLU A 9 -13.70 0.53 -39.79
N SER A 10 -13.21 -0.19 -38.77
CA SER A 10 -12.67 0.41 -37.58
C SER A 10 -11.44 1.26 -37.91
N PHE A 11 -10.52 0.76 -38.72
CA PHE A 11 -9.34 1.49 -39.15
C PHE A 11 -9.70 2.79 -39.88
N SER A 12 -10.62 2.73 -40.84
CA SER A 12 -11.09 3.91 -41.54
C SER A 12 -11.75 4.93 -40.63
N TYR A 13 -12.51 4.48 -39.64
CA TYR A 13 -13.08 5.34 -38.60
C TYR A 13 -12.00 6.02 -37.75
N TYR A 14 -11.06 5.25 -37.24
CA TYR A 14 -9.97 5.80 -36.42
C TYR A 14 -9.09 6.81 -37.17
N GLN A 15 -8.82 6.59 -38.45
CA GLN A 15 -8.11 7.56 -39.27
C GLN A 15 -8.87 8.89 -39.43
N LYS A 16 -10.19 8.82 -39.59
CA LYS A 16 -11.06 10.01 -39.65
C LYS A 16 -11.08 10.73 -38.30
N GLU A 17 -11.27 9.98 -37.23
CA GLU A 17 -11.36 10.51 -35.87
C GLU A 17 -10.05 11.18 -35.46
N LEU A 18 -8.91 10.56 -35.71
CA LEU A 18 -7.58 11.13 -35.44
C LEU A 18 -7.40 12.50 -36.10
N ARG A 19 -7.74 12.61 -37.38
CA ARG A 19 -7.66 13.88 -38.12
C ARG A 19 -8.54 14.97 -37.49
N GLN A 20 -9.73 14.59 -37.03
CA GLN A 20 -10.67 15.53 -36.39
C GLN A 20 -10.19 15.95 -35.00
N ILE A 21 -9.69 15.02 -34.18
CA ILE A 21 -9.12 15.31 -32.86
C ILE A 21 -7.96 16.30 -32.99
N ILE A 22 -6.98 16.02 -33.86
CA ILE A 22 -5.84 16.91 -34.07
C ILE A 22 -6.32 18.31 -34.49
N LYS A 23 -7.26 18.39 -35.45
CA LYS A 23 -7.82 19.65 -35.92
C LYS A 23 -8.56 20.41 -34.80
N ALA A 24 -9.37 19.72 -34.03
CA ALA A 24 -10.18 20.32 -32.97
C ALA A 24 -9.31 20.84 -31.82
N LEU A 25 -8.24 20.13 -31.50
CA LEU A 25 -7.36 20.45 -30.36
C LEU A 25 -6.09 21.23 -30.74
N ALA A 26 -5.92 21.60 -32.00
CA ALA A 26 -4.72 22.29 -32.50
C ALA A 26 -4.38 23.58 -31.71
N ASN A 27 -5.41 24.33 -31.28
CA ASN A 27 -5.25 25.59 -30.54
C ASN A 27 -5.24 25.41 -29.00
N HIS A 28 -5.17 24.17 -28.50
CA HIS A 28 -5.11 23.90 -27.06
C HIS A 28 -3.67 23.65 -26.63
N PRO A 29 -3.02 24.58 -25.91
CA PRO A 29 -1.62 24.42 -25.49
C PRO A 29 -1.39 23.20 -24.58
N SER A 30 -2.39 22.74 -23.86
CA SER A 30 -2.35 21.53 -23.02
C SER A 30 -2.44 20.21 -23.81
N PHE A 31 -2.83 20.24 -25.08
CA PHE A 31 -2.80 19.09 -25.96
C PHE A 31 -1.37 18.88 -26.48
N VAL A 32 -0.57 18.09 -25.77
CA VAL A 32 0.85 17.89 -26.04
C VAL A 32 1.16 16.48 -26.53
N MET A 33 0.32 15.48 -26.19
CA MET A 33 0.57 14.07 -26.46
C MET A 33 -0.74 13.34 -26.76
N LEU A 34 -0.67 12.30 -27.64
CA LEU A 34 -1.81 11.45 -27.97
C LEU A 34 -1.38 10.00 -28.16
N THR A 35 -2.12 9.05 -27.58
CA THR A 35 -2.09 7.62 -27.92
C THR A 35 -3.39 7.22 -28.61
N PHE A 36 -3.36 6.17 -29.47
CA PHE A 36 -4.57 5.71 -30.17
C PHE A 36 -5.49 4.87 -29.31
N GLY A 37 -5.03 4.44 -28.14
CA GLY A 37 -5.83 3.70 -27.19
C GLY A 37 -4.98 3.03 -26.12
N ASN A 38 -5.65 2.24 -25.29
CA ASN A 38 -5.02 1.49 -24.20
C ASN A 38 -5.09 -0.02 -24.45
N GLU A 39 -4.00 -0.74 -24.08
CA GLU A 39 -3.91 -2.20 -24.15
C GLU A 39 -4.25 -2.78 -25.53
N LEU A 40 -3.76 -2.16 -26.60
CA LEU A 40 -4.04 -2.60 -27.96
C LEU A 40 -3.22 -3.84 -28.34
N HIS A 41 -3.93 -4.86 -28.88
CA HIS A 41 -3.38 -6.10 -29.43
C HIS A 41 -3.78 -6.21 -30.89
N CYS A 42 -2.93 -5.78 -31.79
CA CYS A 42 -3.34 -5.57 -33.17
C CYS A 42 -2.76 -6.57 -34.16
N GLY A 43 -1.82 -7.40 -33.76
CA GLY A 43 -1.05 -8.25 -34.69
C GLY A 43 -0.26 -7.43 -35.71
N ALA A 44 0.40 -8.07 -36.66
CA ALA A 44 1.24 -7.40 -37.66
C ALA A 44 0.49 -6.38 -38.52
N LEU A 45 -0.72 -6.73 -38.99
CA LEU A 45 -1.54 -5.82 -39.79
C LEU A 45 -1.95 -4.57 -39.01
N GLY A 46 -2.44 -4.74 -37.77
CA GLY A 46 -2.87 -3.63 -36.94
C GLY A 46 -1.69 -2.72 -36.56
N THR A 47 -0.53 -3.29 -36.26
CA THR A 47 0.71 -2.53 -36.00
C THR A 47 1.11 -1.69 -37.21
N SER A 48 1.11 -2.28 -38.43
CA SER A 48 1.39 -1.55 -39.66
C SER A 48 0.41 -0.38 -39.89
N ARG A 49 -0.87 -0.59 -39.57
CA ARG A 49 -1.91 0.45 -39.67
C ARG A 49 -1.69 1.57 -38.65
N MET A 50 -1.31 1.22 -37.42
CA MET A 50 -0.97 2.22 -36.41
C MET A 50 0.26 3.03 -36.81
N HIS A 51 1.32 2.42 -37.34
CA HIS A 51 2.49 3.14 -37.88
C HIS A 51 2.10 4.14 -38.96
N LYS A 52 1.23 3.75 -39.89
CA LYS A 52 0.68 4.69 -40.88
C LYS A 52 -0.07 5.85 -40.23
N MET A 53 -0.88 5.60 -39.22
CA MET A 53 -1.58 6.66 -38.48
C MET A 53 -0.62 7.59 -37.74
N LEU A 54 0.48 7.05 -37.15
CA LEU A 54 1.53 7.86 -36.53
C LEU A 54 2.17 8.81 -37.54
N GLN A 55 2.51 8.30 -38.72
CA GLN A 55 3.09 9.11 -39.80
C GLN A 55 2.12 10.21 -40.30
N ASP A 56 0.84 9.85 -40.46
CA ASP A 56 -0.21 10.81 -40.85
C ASP A 56 -0.42 11.89 -39.77
N ALA A 57 -0.42 11.51 -38.51
CA ALA A 57 -0.57 12.46 -37.37
C ALA A 57 0.62 13.43 -37.30
N LYS A 58 1.86 12.91 -37.36
CA LYS A 58 3.10 13.72 -37.34
C LYS A 58 3.17 14.67 -38.53
N LYS A 59 2.65 14.27 -39.69
CA LYS A 59 2.57 15.14 -40.87
C LYS A 59 1.52 16.24 -40.70
N GLN A 60 0.40 15.93 -40.06
CA GLN A 60 -0.69 16.89 -39.84
C GLN A 60 -0.33 17.93 -38.77
N ASP A 61 0.25 17.50 -37.66
CA ASP A 61 0.73 18.39 -36.58
C ASP A 61 2.06 17.87 -35.97
N PRO A 62 3.20 18.38 -36.46
CA PRO A 62 4.53 17.97 -36.00
C PRO A 62 4.89 18.56 -34.63
N THR A 63 4.04 19.38 -34.02
CA THR A 63 4.31 20.04 -32.75
C THR A 63 3.89 19.20 -31.53
N ARG A 64 3.24 18.06 -31.75
CA ARG A 64 2.76 17.13 -30.71
C ARG A 64 3.54 15.82 -30.75
N LEU A 65 3.46 15.06 -29.67
CA LEU A 65 4.02 13.72 -29.58
C LEU A 65 2.92 12.67 -29.75
N TYR A 66 3.22 11.61 -30.49
CA TYR A 66 2.29 10.54 -30.78
C TYR A 66 2.85 9.16 -30.44
N ALA A 67 2.02 8.29 -29.87
CA ALA A 67 2.36 6.90 -29.65
C ALA A 67 1.22 5.98 -30.12
N ASN A 68 1.57 4.75 -30.50
CA ASN A 68 0.62 3.75 -30.98
C ASN A 68 -0.44 3.40 -29.90
N ALA A 69 0.01 3.13 -28.69
CA ALA A 69 -0.85 2.82 -27.56
C ALA A 69 -0.15 3.10 -26.23
N SER A 70 -0.93 3.31 -25.19
CA SER A 70 -0.47 3.08 -23.82
C SER A 70 -0.65 1.60 -23.46
N ASN A 71 0.28 1.07 -22.67
CA ASN A 71 0.25 -0.32 -22.17
C ASN A 71 0.05 -1.37 -23.29
N ALA A 72 0.60 -1.11 -24.48
CA ALA A 72 0.52 -2.03 -25.62
C ALA A 72 1.03 -3.41 -25.21
N HIS A 73 0.27 -4.46 -25.54
CA HIS A 73 0.56 -5.85 -25.15
C HIS A 73 0.94 -5.98 -23.66
N TYR A 74 0.33 -5.15 -22.79
CA TYR A 74 0.63 -5.06 -21.35
C TYR A 74 2.11 -4.79 -21.04
N GLY A 75 2.83 -4.10 -21.96
CA GLY A 75 4.25 -3.82 -21.82
C GLY A 75 5.18 -5.00 -22.11
N ASN A 76 4.67 -6.14 -22.53
CA ASN A 76 5.48 -7.35 -22.75
C ASN A 76 6.31 -7.30 -24.03
N GLU A 77 5.91 -6.50 -25.00
CA GLU A 77 6.60 -6.39 -26.30
C GLU A 77 7.61 -5.22 -26.36
N GLY A 78 7.76 -4.47 -25.28
CA GLY A 78 8.66 -3.31 -25.25
C GLY A 78 8.16 -2.10 -26.02
N CYS A 79 9.07 -1.20 -26.34
CA CYS A 79 8.76 0.05 -27.02
C CYS A 79 8.56 -0.12 -28.53
N ASP A 80 7.68 0.70 -29.09
CA ASP A 80 7.52 0.85 -30.52
C ASP A 80 8.41 1.99 -31.04
N GLU A 81 9.30 1.69 -31.99
CA GLU A 81 10.27 2.64 -32.56
C GLU A 81 9.60 3.81 -33.31
N GLU A 82 8.44 3.62 -33.88
CA GLU A 82 7.69 4.66 -34.58
C GLU A 82 7.03 5.65 -33.60
N SER A 83 6.75 5.22 -32.36
CA SER A 83 6.17 6.07 -31.33
C SER A 83 7.19 7.09 -30.79
N ASP A 84 6.72 8.31 -30.46
CA ASP A 84 7.58 9.37 -29.89
C ASP A 84 7.84 9.22 -28.40
N PHE A 85 7.02 8.43 -27.72
CA PHE A 85 7.14 8.12 -26.28
C PHE A 85 6.60 6.73 -25.98
N TYR A 86 6.92 6.23 -24.80
CA TYR A 86 6.45 4.95 -24.28
C TYR A 86 5.74 5.16 -22.95
N ALA A 87 4.51 4.68 -22.84
CA ALA A 87 3.71 4.73 -21.59
C ALA A 87 3.26 3.32 -21.25
N SER A 88 3.78 2.74 -20.16
CA SER A 88 3.44 1.38 -19.77
C SER A 88 3.77 1.10 -18.29
N GLN A 89 3.28 -0.03 -17.80
CA GLN A 89 3.60 -0.60 -16.48
C GLN A 89 4.97 -1.26 -16.46
N SER A 90 5.42 -1.76 -17.62
CA SER A 90 6.68 -2.50 -17.75
C SER A 90 7.26 -2.33 -19.15
N PHE A 91 8.52 -2.69 -19.29
CA PHE A 91 9.23 -2.84 -20.57
C PHE A 91 9.76 -4.26 -20.61
N TYR A 92 9.24 -5.11 -21.46
CA TYR A 92 9.44 -6.56 -21.40
C TYR A 92 9.20 -7.07 -19.96
N ASN A 93 10.19 -7.67 -19.34
CA ASN A 93 10.12 -8.16 -17.95
C ASN A 93 10.58 -7.11 -16.91
N TYR A 94 10.93 -5.91 -17.34
CA TYR A 94 11.38 -4.84 -16.46
C TYR A 94 10.20 -3.96 -16.05
N ARG A 95 9.92 -3.92 -14.75
CA ARG A 95 8.84 -3.09 -14.19
C ARG A 95 9.27 -1.64 -14.07
N ILE A 96 8.38 -0.72 -14.40
CA ILE A 96 8.52 0.73 -14.22
C ILE A 96 7.46 1.30 -13.28
N ARG A 97 6.75 0.45 -12.57
CA ARG A 97 5.90 0.76 -11.41
C ARG A 97 6.07 -0.32 -10.33
N GLY A 98 5.63 -0.01 -9.07
CA GLY A 98 5.92 -0.84 -7.90
C GLY A 98 5.03 -2.05 -7.71
N THR A 99 3.78 -2.02 -8.17
CA THR A 99 2.78 -3.02 -7.84
C THR A 99 2.28 -3.76 -9.07
N LEU A 100 2.23 -5.09 -8.97
CA LEU A 100 1.56 -5.95 -9.94
C LEU A 100 0.95 -7.15 -9.20
N ALA A 101 -0.37 -7.21 -9.16
CA ALA A 101 -1.10 -8.28 -8.48
C ALA A 101 -1.18 -9.55 -9.32
N GLY A 102 -1.21 -10.69 -8.64
CA GLY A 102 -1.65 -11.97 -9.20
C GLY A 102 -0.74 -12.63 -10.22
N ASN A 103 0.43 -12.07 -10.53
CA ASN A 103 1.33 -12.64 -11.51
C ASN A 103 2.53 -13.33 -10.84
N PRO A 104 2.86 -14.58 -11.21
CA PRO A 104 4.08 -15.24 -10.77
C PRO A 104 5.32 -14.46 -11.22
N GLU A 105 6.39 -14.50 -10.42
CA GLU A 105 7.62 -13.74 -10.70
C GLU A 105 8.58 -14.51 -11.60
N THR A 106 8.58 -15.84 -11.49
CA THR A 106 9.49 -16.72 -12.23
C THR A 106 8.74 -17.72 -13.10
N PRO A 107 9.38 -18.26 -14.15
CA PRO A 107 8.80 -19.35 -14.95
C PRO A 107 8.46 -20.59 -14.13
N GLU A 108 9.26 -20.90 -13.09
CA GLU A 108 9.04 -22.03 -12.20
C GLU A 108 7.80 -21.81 -11.32
N GLU A 109 7.58 -20.60 -10.82
CA GLU A 109 6.36 -20.25 -10.08
C GLU A 109 5.14 -20.29 -11.00
N ALA A 110 5.25 -19.78 -12.23
CA ALA A 110 4.18 -19.84 -13.21
C ALA A 110 3.77 -21.30 -13.48
N ALA A 111 4.75 -22.20 -13.68
CA ALA A 111 4.48 -23.62 -13.91
C ALA A 111 3.79 -24.30 -12.70
N LYS A 112 4.17 -23.94 -11.46
CA LYS A 112 3.50 -24.45 -10.25
C LYS A 112 2.05 -23.96 -10.15
N VAL A 113 1.82 -22.67 -10.46
CA VAL A 113 0.47 -22.07 -10.49
C VAL A 113 -0.40 -22.79 -11.53
N ASP A 114 0.10 -22.94 -12.75
CA ASP A 114 -0.61 -23.61 -13.84
C ASP A 114 -0.93 -25.07 -13.51
N ALA A 115 0.03 -25.79 -12.91
CA ALA A 115 -0.17 -27.18 -12.47
C ALA A 115 -1.26 -27.28 -11.38
N TYR A 116 -1.25 -26.38 -10.41
CA TYR A 116 -2.27 -26.32 -9.36
C TYR A 116 -3.66 -26.03 -9.95
N GLU A 117 -3.78 -25.02 -10.83
CA GLU A 117 -5.05 -24.63 -11.43
C GLU A 117 -5.64 -25.75 -12.30
N LYS A 118 -4.79 -26.41 -13.09
CA LYS A 118 -5.19 -27.57 -13.90
C LYS A 118 -5.67 -28.75 -13.05
N ALA A 119 -4.98 -29.02 -11.91
CA ALA A 119 -5.34 -30.13 -11.03
C ALA A 119 -6.62 -29.87 -10.23
N ASN A 120 -6.89 -28.63 -9.86
CA ASN A 120 -7.98 -28.27 -8.93
C ASN A 120 -9.19 -27.60 -9.60
N GLY A 121 -9.11 -27.20 -10.86
CA GLY A 121 -10.19 -26.50 -11.58
C GLY A 121 -10.53 -25.12 -10.99
N LYS A 122 -9.61 -24.51 -10.23
CA LYS A 122 -9.78 -23.18 -9.63
C LYS A 122 -8.47 -22.41 -9.63
N LEU A 123 -8.57 -21.08 -9.56
CA LEU A 123 -7.41 -20.20 -9.52
C LEU A 123 -6.55 -20.43 -8.27
N ALA A 124 -5.24 -20.52 -8.47
CA ALA A 124 -4.27 -20.51 -7.37
C ALA A 124 -4.22 -19.12 -6.73
N LYS A 125 -4.19 -19.04 -5.41
CA LYS A 125 -3.94 -17.79 -4.70
C LYS A 125 -2.46 -17.48 -4.72
N VAL A 126 -2.13 -16.24 -5.07
CA VAL A 126 -0.76 -15.71 -5.09
C VAL A 126 -0.74 -14.35 -4.44
N ASN A 127 0.36 -14.01 -3.81
CA ASN A 127 0.53 -12.68 -3.22
C ASN A 127 0.67 -11.61 -4.31
N ILE A 128 0.39 -10.37 -3.94
CA ILE A 128 0.76 -9.21 -4.74
C ILE A 128 2.28 -9.16 -4.88
N LYS A 129 2.75 -9.13 -6.12
CA LYS A 129 4.17 -9.22 -6.48
C LYS A 129 4.82 -7.84 -6.63
N GLY A 130 4.59 -6.91 -5.72
CA GLY A 130 5.22 -5.60 -5.71
C GLY A 130 6.33 -5.49 -4.67
N TYR A 131 7.28 -4.58 -4.86
CA TYR A 131 8.33 -4.32 -3.86
C TYR A 131 7.74 -3.89 -2.51
N ILE A 132 6.57 -3.22 -2.51
CA ILE A 132 5.87 -2.79 -1.29
C ILE A 132 5.61 -3.97 -0.35
N ASN A 133 5.25 -5.15 -0.90
CA ASN A 133 4.99 -6.36 -0.11
C ASN A 133 6.25 -7.20 0.16
N ASN A 134 7.24 -7.13 -0.72
CA ASN A 134 8.37 -8.08 -0.73
C ASN A 134 9.70 -7.49 -0.24
N GLN A 135 9.77 -6.17 -0.08
CA GLN A 135 10.98 -5.46 0.35
C GLN A 135 10.74 -4.78 1.68
N TYR A 136 11.67 -4.98 2.64
CA TYR A 136 11.62 -4.25 3.91
C TYR A 136 11.57 -2.75 3.66
N PRO A 137 10.70 -2.01 4.36
CA PRO A 137 10.40 -0.62 4.05
C PRO A 137 11.62 0.30 4.11
N ASN A 138 11.78 1.06 3.05
CA ASN A 138 12.79 2.11 2.95
C ASN A 138 12.24 3.22 2.04
N ALA A 139 12.83 4.40 2.09
CA ALA A 139 12.48 5.50 1.20
C ALA A 139 13.58 5.76 0.15
N LYS A 140 14.24 4.70 -0.34
CA LYS A 140 15.32 4.76 -1.34
C LYS A 140 14.93 4.08 -2.66
N THR A 141 13.83 3.34 -2.68
CA THR A 141 13.36 2.60 -3.87
C THR A 141 13.18 3.54 -5.05
N ASN A 142 13.69 3.12 -6.21
CA ASN A 142 13.55 3.80 -7.49
C ASN A 142 13.61 2.78 -8.64
N PHE A 143 13.45 3.23 -9.86
CA PHE A 143 13.46 2.42 -11.08
C PHE A 143 14.68 2.73 -12.00
N ASP A 144 15.75 3.30 -11.46
CA ASP A 144 16.93 3.73 -12.26
C ASP A 144 17.53 2.58 -13.06
N GLU A 145 17.67 1.39 -12.46
CA GLU A 145 18.24 0.22 -13.16
C GLU A 145 17.35 -0.23 -14.32
N THR A 146 16.03 -0.20 -14.12
CA THR A 146 15.05 -0.49 -15.18
C THR A 146 15.17 0.53 -16.31
N LEU A 147 15.20 1.83 -15.98
CA LEU A 147 15.32 2.89 -16.97
C LEU A 147 16.64 2.81 -17.74
N ARG A 148 17.74 2.46 -17.07
CA ARG A 148 19.04 2.25 -17.72
C ARG A 148 18.92 1.17 -18.79
N LYS A 149 18.32 0.02 -18.49
CA LYS A 149 18.12 -1.07 -19.47
C LYS A 149 17.20 -0.67 -20.62
N ILE A 150 16.14 0.09 -20.34
CA ILE A 150 15.26 0.63 -21.38
C ILE A 150 16.04 1.58 -22.29
N ARG A 151 16.87 2.47 -21.73
CA ARG A 151 17.66 3.46 -22.48
C ARG A 151 18.72 2.84 -23.41
N GLU A 152 19.16 1.63 -23.16
CA GLU A 152 20.04 0.89 -24.07
C GLU A 152 19.35 0.61 -25.41
N GLN A 153 18.04 0.45 -25.41
CA GLN A 153 17.22 0.08 -26.58
C GLN A 153 16.33 1.22 -27.08
N TYR A 154 15.85 2.08 -26.17
CA TYR A 154 14.87 3.13 -26.48
C TYR A 154 15.25 4.44 -25.80
N LYS A 155 15.56 5.47 -26.60
CA LYS A 155 16.09 6.75 -26.11
C LYS A 155 15.06 7.88 -26.06
N LYS A 156 13.77 7.57 -26.25
CA LYS A 156 12.67 8.53 -26.21
C LYS A 156 12.03 8.57 -24.81
N PRO A 157 11.13 9.53 -24.52
CA PRO A 157 10.46 9.64 -23.23
C PRO A 157 9.77 8.34 -22.79
N VAL A 158 9.89 8.01 -21.51
CA VAL A 158 9.24 6.84 -20.87
C VAL A 158 8.42 7.30 -19.68
N PHE A 159 7.17 6.88 -19.65
CA PHE A 159 6.22 7.20 -18.58
C PHE A 159 5.81 5.92 -17.84
N SER A 160 5.80 5.96 -16.51
CA SER A 160 5.13 4.93 -15.71
C SER A 160 3.62 5.13 -15.80
N PHE A 161 2.90 4.09 -16.16
CA PHE A 161 1.48 4.14 -16.49
C PHE A 161 0.66 3.26 -15.57
N GLU A 162 -0.57 3.69 -15.28
CA GLU A 162 -1.48 3.03 -14.33
C GLU A 162 -0.87 2.86 -12.93
N VAL A 163 -0.23 3.91 -12.43
CA VAL A 163 0.36 3.93 -11.10
C VAL A 163 -0.74 3.95 -10.04
N GLY A 164 -0.57 3.14 -8.98
CA GLY A 164 -1.52 2.99 -7.88
C GLY A 164 -2.39 1.74 -8.02
N GLN A 165 -3.72 1.89 -7.99
CA GLN A 165 -4.70 0.80 -8.05
C GLN A 165 -4.82 0.00 -6.73
N PHE A 166 -4.62 0.64 -5.60
CA PHE A 166 -4.79 0.06 -4.27
C PHE A 166 -6.25 0.18 -3.80
N GLU A 167 -6.92 -0.95 -3.61
CA GLU A 167 -8.35 -0.99 -3.29
C GLU A 167 -8.65 -0.35 -1.91
N VAL A 168 -9.79 0.34 -1.82
CA VAL A 168 -10.38 0.87 -0.60
C VAL A 168 -11.78 0.27 -0.44
N LEU A 169 -12.20 -0.07 0.77
CA LEU A 169 -13.54 -0.58 0.99
C LEU A 169 -14.61 0.49 0.71
N PRO A 170 -15.81 0.09 0.20
CA PRO A 170 -16.85 1.03 -0.24
C PRO A 170 -17.43 1.86 0.90
N ASP A 171 -17.61 3.16 0.65
CA ASP A 171 -18.46 4.01 1.48
C ASP A 171 -19.92 3.93 1.01
N PHE A 172 -20.81 3.41 1.84
CA PHE A 172 -22.21 3.25 1.46
C PHE A 172 -23.02 4.56 1.53
N ASP A 173 -22.48 5.61 2.10
CA ASP A 173 -23.14 6.93 2.09
C ASP A 173 -23.18 7.49 0.64
N GLU A 174 -22.25 7.05 -0.23
CA GLU A 174 -22.25 7.36 -1.67
C GLU A 174 -23.53 6.89 -2.40
N LEU A 175 -24.22 5.88 -1.88
CA LEU A 175 -25.47 5.37 -2.47
C LEU A 175 -26.52 6.46 -2.68
N ALA A 176 -26.51 7.51 -1.87
CA ALA A 176 -27.43 8.64 -1.99
C ALA A 176 -27.15 9.54 -3.23
N HIS A 177 -25.94 9.47 -3.79
CA HIS A 177 -25.53 10.25 -4.96
C HIS A 177 -25.96 9.63 -6.29
N PHE A 178 -26.22 8.32 -6.33
CA PHE A 178 -26.70 7.64 -7.54
C PHE A 178 -28.17 7.98 -7.79
N LYS A 179 -28.47 8.53 -8.96
CA LYS A 179 -29.80 9.01 -9.36
C LYS A 179 -30.21 8.52 -10.75
N GLY A 180 -31.51 8.55 -11.02
CA GLY A 180 -32.07 8.19 -12.32
C GLY A 180 -31.94 6.70 -12.62
N ILE A 181 -31.37 6.39 -13.78
CA ILE A 181 -31.15 5.01 -14.25
C ILE A 181 -29.89 4.37 -13.66
N SER A 182 -29.07 5.13 -12.96
CA SER A 182 -27.84 4.63 -12.32
C SER A 182 -28.21 3.93 -11.02
N ASP A 183 -28.33 2.61 -11.04
CA ASP A 183 -28.51 1.79 -9.84
C ASP A 183 -27.21 1.02 -9.52
N PRO A 184 -26.52 1.33 -8.40
CA PRO A 184 -25.29 0.65 -8.01
C PRO A 184 -25.63 -0.69 -7.32
N ALA A 185 -26.12 -1.65 -8.07
CA ALA A 185 -26.55 -2.95 -7.56
C ALA A 185 -25.42 -3.72 -6.85
N ASN A 186 -24.17 -3.53 -7.30
CA ASN A 186 -22.97 -4.05 -6.66
C ASN A 186 -22.78 -3.48 -5.23
N TYR A 187 -22.86 -2.15 -5.04
CA TYR A 187 -22.78 -1.53 -3.72
C TYR A 187 -23.89 -2.00 -2.78
N ARG A 188 -25.13 -2.06 -3.29
CA ARG A 188 -26.28 -2.56 -2.49
C ARG A 188 -26.10 -4.01 -2.09
N ARG A 189 -25.51 -4.84 -2.96
CA ARG A 189 -25.18 -6.24 -2.62
C ARG A 189 -24.13 -6.29 -1.52
N ILE A 190 -23.04 -5.55 -1.66
CA ILE A 190 -21.96 -5.51 -0.64
C ILE A 190 -22.53 -5.00 0.70
N GLN A 191 -23.33 -3.94 0.69
CA GLN A 191 -23.97 -3.42 1.91
C GLN A 191 -24.83 -4.48 2.61
N ARG A 192 -25.61 -5.27 1.86
CA ARG A 192 -26.38 -6.39 2.47
C ARG A 192 -25.46 -7.43 3.08
N MET A 193 -24.38 -7.82 2.39
CA MET A 193 -23.42 -8.79 2.93
C MET A 193 -22.75 -8.28 4.20
N VAL A 194 -22.41 -7.00 4.28
CA VAL A 194 -21.85 -6.36 5.49
C VAL A 194 -22.83 -6.45 6.66
N ARG A 195 -24.14 -6.23 6.42
CA ARG A 195 -25.21 -6.41 7.42
C ARG A 195 -25.33 -7.85 7.89
N GLU A 196 -25.41 -8.77 6.94
CA GLU A 196 -25.52 -10.21 7.21
C GLU A 196 -24.34 -10.73 8.04
N LYS A 197 -23.16 -10.14 7.87
CA LYS A 197 -21.95 -10.44 8.65
C LYS A 197 -21.82 -9.67 9.96
N GLY A 198 -22.75 -8.75 10.28
CA GLY A 198 -22.73 -7.97 11.53
C GLY A 198 -21.65 -6.91 11.59
N LEU A 199 -21.11 -6.45 10.43
CA LEU A 199 -19.97 -5.53 10.35
C LEU A 199 -20.39 -4.05 10.26
N GLU A 200 -21.68 -3.71 10.26
CA GLU A 200 -22.15 -2.32 10.05
C GLU A 200 -21.53 -1.31 11.02
N LEU A 201 -21.42 -1.68 12.30
CA LEU A 201 -20.92 -0.77 13.34
C LEU A 201 -19.43 -0.44 13.20
N VAL A 202 -18.66 -1.32 12.58
CA VAL A 202 -17.20 -1.15 12.40
C VAL A 202 -16.84 -0.72 10.98
N TRP A 203 -17.79 -0.75 10.04
CA TRP A 203 -17.51 -0.61 8.61
C TRP A 203 -16.82 0.71 8.25
N LYS A 204 -17.25 1.84 8.82
CA LYS A 204 -16.58 3.14 8.56
C LYS A 204 -15.13 3.16 9.03
N LYS A 205 -14.79 2.43 10.09
CA LYS A 205 -13.40 2.27 10.54
C LYS A 205 -12.59 1.43 9.56
N TYR A 206 -13.23 0.41 8.94
CA TYR A 206 -12.60 -0.38 7.89
C TYR A 206 -12.31 0.47 6.64
N VAL A 207 -13.26 1.30 6.20
CA VAL A 207 -13.05 2.22 5.07
C VAL A 207 -11.89 3.18 5.36
N GLU A 208 -11.86 3.80 6.54
CA GLU A 208 -10.78 4.70 6.96
C GLU A 208 -9.43 3.98 6.98
N ALA A 209 -9.34 2.80 7.59
CA ALA A 209 -8.08 2.07 7.73
C ALA A 209 -7.55 1.57 6.38
N THR A 210 -8.41 1.06 5.50
CA THR A 210 -8.01 0.64 4.15
C THR A 210 -7.61 1.83 3.28
N GLY A 211 -8.28 2.97 3.44
CA GLY A 211 -7.95 4.21 2.73
C GLY A 211 -6.61 4.80 3.15
N GLU A 212 -6.28 4.82 4.44
CA GLU A 212 -4.97 5.26 4.92
C GLU A 212 -3.83 4.36 4.39
N LEU A 213 -4.04 3.04 4.37
CA LEU A 213 -3.06 2.12 3.81
C LEU A 213 -2.91 2.30 2.28
N SER A 214 -4.02 2.44 1.56
CA SER A 214 -4.03 2.72 0.12
C SER A 214 -3.25 4.01 -0.19
N ARG A 215 -3.51 5.10 0.54
CA ARG A 215 -2.80 6.39 0.38
C ARG A 215 -1.30 6.26 0.66
N LEU A 216 -0.91 5.47 1.67
CA LEU A 216 0.49 5.18 1.97
C LEU A 216 1.17 4.45 0.81
N CYS A 217 0.50 3.46 0.22
CA CYS A 217 1.01 2.73 -0.95
C CYS A 217 1.12 3.63 -2.19
N TYR A 218 0.14 4.52 -2.44
CA TYR A 218 0.22 5.54 -3.49
C TYR A 218 1.45 6.45 -3.29
N ARG A 219 1.67 6.91 -2.07
CA ARG A 219 2.83 7.74 -1.74
C ARG A 219 4.13 7.05 -2.10
N GLU A 220 4.30 5.80 -1.74
CA GLU A 220 5.54 5.06 -1.98
C GLU A 220 5.80 4.87 -3.48
N GLU A 221 4.79 4.50 -4.27
CA GLU A 221 4.95 4.37 -5.71
C GLU A 221 5.27 5.71 -6.40
N ILE A 222 4.59 6.77 -6.01
CA ILE A 222 4.81 8.11 -6.57
C ILE A 222 6.20 8.60 -6.20
N GLU A 223 6.61 8.49 -4.94
CA GLU A 223 7.94 8.91 -4.51
C GLU A 223 9.05 8.06 -5.14
N ALA A 224 8.85 6.75 -5.35
CA ALA A 224 9.80 5.90 -6.06
C ALA A 224 9.97 6.36 -7.53
N ALA A 225 8.88 6.71 -8.20
CA ALA A 225 8.93 7.27 -9.54
C ALA A 225 9.65 8.64 -9.56
N MET A 226 9.39 9.52 -8.58
CA MET A 226 10.04 10.83 -8.46
C MET A 226 11.53 10.72 -8.11
N ARG A 227 11.97 9.65 -7.44
CA ARG A 227 13.39 9.31 -7.20
C ARG A 227 14.08 8.71 -8.42
N THR A 228 13.33 8.42 -9.48
CA THR A 228 13.87 7.77 -10.67
C THR A 228 14.38 8.80 -11.66
N LYS A 229 15.68 8.74 -11.94
CA LYS A 229 16.31 9.58 -12.95
C LYS A 229 15.83 9.17 -14.35
N ASP A 230 15.62 10.15 -15.21
CA ASP A 230 15.23 9.94 -16.62
C ASP A 230 13.83 9.33 -16.83
N LEU A 231 13.01 9.13 -15.80
CA LEU A 231 11.60 8.86 -15.96
C LEU A 231 10.88 10.16 -16.34
N SER A 232 10.14 10.13 -17.44
CA SER A 232 9.56 11.34 -18.04
C SER A 232 8.25 11.77 -17.35
N GLY A 233 7.61 10.88 -16.59
CA GLY A 233 6.40 11.19 -15.84
C GLY A 233 5.68 9.94 -15.37
N ILE A 234 4.57 10.19 -14.66
CA ILE A 234 3.66 9.15 -14.17
C ILE A 234 2.22 9.48 -14.56
N SER A 235 1.43 8.45 -14.76
CA SER A 235 -0.01 8.55 -14.94
C SER A 235 -0.71 7.66 -13.91
N LEU A 236 -1.52 8.27 -13.04
CA LEU A 236 -2.28 7.53 -12.04
C LEU A 236 -3.45 6.80 -12.70
N LEU A 237 -3.76 5.59 -12.24
CA LEU A 237 -5.04 4.94 -12.51
C LEU A 237 -5.79 4.83 -11.19
N GLY A 238 -6.96 5.50 -11.18
CA GLY A 238 -7.83 5.48 -10.04
C GLY A 238 -7.51 6.52 -8.98
N LEU A 239 -7.39 7.81 -9.35
CA LEU A 239 -7.59 8.87 -8.36
C LEU A 239 -9.04 8.85 -7.85
N GLN A 240 -9.98 8.45 -8.70
CA GLN A 240 -11.38 8.18 -8.38
C GLN A 240 -11.70 6.68 -8.41
N ASP A 241 -12.79 6.32 -7.77
CA ASP A 241 -13.36 4.97 -7.82
C ASP A 241 -13.87 4.63 -9.22
N PHE A 242 -13.73 3.36 -9.59
CA PHE A 242 -14.28 2.79 -10.80
C PHE A 242 -15.22 1.63 -10.46
N PRO A 243 -16.53 1.88 -10.27
CA PRO A 243 -17.49 0.85 -9.86
C PRO A 243 -17.81 -0.17 -10.96
N GLY A 244 -17.29 0.04 -12.17
CA GLY A 244 -17.29 -0.94 -13.27
C GLY A 244 -16.33 -2.10 -13.00
N GLN A 245 -15.80 -2.71 -14.01
CA GLN A 245 -14.78 -3.78 -14.07
C GLN A 245 -14.41 -4.42 -12.71
N GLY A 246 -15.33 -5.22 -12.12
CA GLY A 246 -15.14 -5.92 -10.85
C GLY A 246 -15.30 -5.05 -9.60
N THR A 247 -15.84 -3.85 -9.71
CA THR A 247 -16.02 -2.90 -8.60
C THR A 247 -14.67 -2.44 -8.03
N ALA A 248 -13.86 -1.80 -8.85
CA ALA A 248 -12.54 -1.31 -8.46
C ALA A 248 -12.63 0.04 -7.75
N LEU A 249 -12.63 0.02 -6.42
CA LEU A 249 -12.76 1.19 -5.56
C LEU A 249 -11.37 1.62 -5.06
N VAL A 250 -10.58 2.19 -5.94
CA VAL A 250 -9.16 2.49 -5.71
C VAL A 250 -8.88 3.99 -5.47
N GLY A 251 -9.93 4.82 -5.42
CA GLY A 251 -9.82 6.27 -5.41
C GLY A 251 -9.76 6.92 -4.04
N MET A 252 -9.12 8.07 -3.98
CA MET A 252 -9.32 9.08 -2.95
C MET A 252 -10.64 9.85 -3.18
N LEU A 253 -11.08 9.89 -4.44
CA LEU A 253 -12.37 10.40 -4.85
C LEU A 253 -13.36 9.24 -5.03
N ASP A 254 -14.64 9.53 -4.82
CA ASP A 254 -15.73 8.61 -5.10
C ASP A 254 -16.02 8.49 -6.61
N SER A 255 -17.04 7.72 -7.00
CA SER A 255 -17.44 7.54 -8.40
C SER A 255 -18.01 8.82 -9.04
N HIS A 256 -18.31 9.84 -8.25
CA HIS A 256 -18.85 11.13 -8.67
C HIS A 256 -17.78 12.25 -8.70
N LEU A 257 -16.50 11.89 -8.50
CA LEU A 257 -15.34 12.78 -8.45
C LEU A 257 -15.32 13.72 -7.24
N GLU A 258 -16.06 13.38 -6.17
CA GLU A 258 -16.01 14.10 -4.91
C GLU A 258 -15.00 13.43 -3.96
N PRO A 259 -14.25 14.20 -3.15
CA PRO A 259 -13.40 13.60 -2.13
C PRO A 259 -14.23 12.75 -1.17
N LYS A 260 -13.78 11.51 -0.91
CA LYS A 260 -14.42 10.68 0.11
C LYS A 260 -14.39 11.38 1.47
N PRO A 261 -15.47 11.28 2.30
CA PRO A 261 -15.60 12.04 3.54
C PRO A 261 -14.75 11.47 4.70
N PHE A 262 -13.52 11.07 4.40
CA PHE A 262 -12.58 10.46 5.34
C PHE A 262 -11.27 11.24 5.39
N ASP A 263 -10.53 11.05 6.48
CA ASP A 263 -9.28 11.77 6.70
C ASP A 263 -8.21 11.41 5.65
N PHE A 264 -8.13 10.16 5.24
CA PHE A 264 -7.18 9.70 4.21
C PHE A 264 -7.35 10.40 2.85
N ALA A 265 -8.57 10.81 2.51
CA ALA A 265 -8.93 11.37 1.20
C ALA A 265 -8.79 12.89 1.12
N LYS A 266 -8.41 13.56 2.22
CA LYS A 266 -8.19 15.01 2.23
C LYS A 266 -7.14 15.43 1.21
N PRO A 267 -7.43 16.39 0.32
CA PRO A 267 -6.50 16.81 -0.73
C PRO A 267 -5.11 17.20 -0.23
N GLU A 268 -5.02 17.85 0.92
CA GLU A 268 -3.76 18.26 1.53
C GLU A 268 -2.87 17.07 1.90
N LYS A 269 -3.44 15.91 2.28
CA LYS A 269 -2.68 14.70 2.59
C LYS A 269 -2.07 14.05 1.35
N PHE A 270 -2.77 14.09 0.21
CA PHE A 270 -2.24 13.58 -1.05
C PHE A 270 -1.23 14.54 -1.68
N ARG A 271 -1.48 15.86 -1.58
CA ARG A 271 -0.57 16.89 -2.10
C ARG A 271 0.80 16.92 -1.41
N VAL A 272 0.96 16.30 -0.24
CA VAL A 272 2.26 16.25 0.45
C VAL A 272 3.33 15.59 -0.42
N PHE A 273 2.99 14.56 -1.16
CA PHE A 273 3.90 13.77 -1.99
C PHE A 273 3.65 13.89 -3.50
N PHE A 274 2.62 14.62 -3.92
CA PHE A 274 2.28 14.85 -5.32
C PHE A 274 2.39 16.34 -5.66
N LYS A 275 3.62 16.81 -5.82
CA LYS A 275 3.98 18.23 -6.01
C LYS A 275 4.99 18.39 -7.14
N GLU A 276 5.00 19.60 -7.73
CA GLU A 276 6.00 19.99 -8.74
C GLU A 276 7.43 20.06 -8.17
N GLN A 277 7.58 20.49 -6.91
CA GLN A 277 8.84 20.49 -6.18
C GLN A 277 8.70 19.60 -4.95
N LEU A 278 9.36 18.45 -4.96
CA LEU A 278 9.25 17.45 -3.92
C LEU A 278 10.60 17.15 -3.29
N VAL A 279 10.71 17.39 -1.98
CA VAL A 279 11.85 16.94 -1.17
C VAL A 279 11.69 15.46 -0.88
N LEU A 280 12.71 14.68 -1.19
CA LEU A 280 12.78 13.23 -1.03
C LEU A 280 13.88 12.87 -0.05
N VAL A 281 13.54 12.23 1.06
CA VAL A 281 14.51 11.79 2.09
C VAL A 281 14.70 10.30 1.96
N GLY A 282 15.89 9.88 1.58
CA GLY A 282 16.24 8.48 1.31
C GLY A 282 16.50 7.69 2.61
N LEU A 283 15.48 7.47 3.42
CA LEU A 283 15.56 6.66 4.64
C LEU A 283 15.88 5.21 4.30
N GLU A 284 16.80 4.61 5.06
CA GLU A 284 17.12 3.18 4.94
C GLU A 284 16.06 2.28 5.56
N LYS A 285 15.37 2.79 6.60
CA LYS A 285 14.29 2.14 7.32
C LYS A 285 13.43 3.20 8.02
N TYR A 286 12.26 2.80 8.50
CA TYR A 286 11.35 3.69 9.24
C TYR A 286 11.39 3.44 10.75
N THR A 287 11.99 2.34 11.21
CA THR A 287 12.04 1.94 12.62
C THR A 287 13.48 1.84 13.10
N TYR A 288 13.74 2.36 14.30
CA TYR A 288 15.07 2.48 14.89
C TYR A 288 15.05 2.08 16.36
N GLU A 289 16.21 1.76 16.90
CA GLU A 289 16.43 1.63 18.33
C GLU A 289 17.19 2.85 18.88
N GLU A 290 17.01 3.12 20.17
CA GLU A 290 17.79 4.15 20.88
C GLU A 290 19.29 3.91 20.69
N GLY A 291 20.02 4.98 20.39
CA GLY A 291 21.47 4.95 20.17
C GLY A 291 21.86 4.73 18.70
N GLU A 292 20.94 4.36 17.82
CA GLU A 292 21.24 4.30 16.40
C GLU A 292 21.42 5.70 15.78
N THR A 293 22.04 5.73 14.61
CA THR A 293 22.17 6.95 13.80
C THR A 293 21.33 6.81 12.53
N LEU A 294 20.37 7.70 12.35
CA LEU A 294 19.64 7.84 11.10
C LEU A 294 20.54 8.54 10.08
N CYS A 295 20.80 7.85 8.97
CA CYS A 295 21.50 8.40 7.81
C CYS A 295 20.54 8.42 6.61
N ALA A 296 20.46 9.57 5.93
CA ALA A 296 19.60 9.69 4.77
C ALA A 296 20.12 10.73 3.79
N ASP A 297 20.22 10.36 2.51
CA ASP A 297 20.42 11.33 1.44
C ASP A 297 19.13 12.10 1.19
N VAL A 298 19.26 13.41 0.97
CA VAL A 298 18.16 14.27 0.58
C VAL A 298 18.30 14.62 -0.88
N GLN A 299 17.23 14.43 -1.64
CA GLN A 299 17.12 14.82 -3.04
C GLN A 299 15.95 15.79 -3.20
N VAL A 300 15.93 16.54 -4.29
CA VAL A 300 14.78 17.33 -4.73
C VAL A 300 14.44 16.96 -6.16
N ALA A 301 13.25 16.46 -6.36
CA ALA A 301 12.66 16.36 -7.68
C ALA A 301 12.00 17.71 -7.99
N ASN A 302 12.60 18.49 -8.87
CA ASN A 302 12.14 19.83 -9.20
C ASN A 302 11.63 19.90 -10.63
N TYR A 303 10.33 19.73 -10.79
CA TYR A 303 9.60 19.91 -12.06
C TYR A 303 8.74 21.18 -12.06
N GLY A 304 8.99 22.08 -11.11
CA GLY A 304 8.36 23.39 -11.01
C GLY A 304 8.90 24.41 -12.03
N LYS A 305 8.38 25.62 -11.93
CA LYS A 305 8.69 26.72 -12.86
C LYS A 305 10.04 27.42 -12.58
N THR A 306 10.53 27.27 -11.35
CA THR A 306 11.75 27.96 -10.86
C THR A 306 12.72 26.97 -10.23
N ASP A 307 13.96 27.36 -10.09
CA ASP A 307 14.95 26.64 -9.30
C ASP A 307 14.50 26.58 -7.81
N CYS A 308 14.75 25.48 -7.14
CA CYS A 308 14.54 25.33 -5.71
C CYS A 308 15.88 25.59 -5.00
N ALA A 309 16.03 26.79 -4.41
CA ALA A 309 17.27 27.20 -3.80
C ALA A 309 17.03 27.83 -2.41
N GLY A 310 17.89 27.51 -1.47
CA GLY A 310 17.82 27.99 -0.09
C GLY A 310 18.60 27.10 0.86
N ASP A 311 18.46 27.34 2.15
CA ASP A 311 19.00 26.43 3.15
C ASP A 311 18.14 25.17 3.25
N LEU A 312 18.79 24.02 3.41
CA LEU A 312 18.11 22.79 3.78
C LEU A 312 17.95 22.79 5.31
N GLU A 313 16.71 22.89 5.76
CA GLU A 313 16.34 22.82 7.16
C GLU A 313 15.71 21.46 7.47
N TRP A 314 16.01 20.88 8.62
CA TRP A 314 15.35 19.66 9.07
C TRP A 314 15.03 19.72 10.56
N ALA A 315 13.95 19.05 10.95
CA ALA A 315 13.57 18.87 12.34
C ALA A 315 12.94 17.49 12.57
N LEU A 316 13.29 16.89 13.69
CA LEU A 316 12.69 15.69 14.21
C LEU A 316 11.66 16.07 15.28
N TRP A 317 10.38 15.79 15.01
CA TRP A 317 9.26 16.14 15.87
C TRP A 317 8.72 14.90 16.56
N ALA A 318 8.82 14.85 17.90
CA ALA A 318 8.23 13.79 18.70
C ALA A 318 6.77 14.10 19.05
N TYR A 319 5.95 13.08 19.10
CA TYR A 319 4.57 13.13 19.58
C TYR A 319 4.54 12.66 21.02
N MET A 320 4.34 13.59 21.96
CA MET A 320 4.37 13.34 23.40
C MET A 320 2.99 13.56 24.02
N PRO A 321 2.60 12.73 25.01
CA PRO A 321 1.39 12.99 25.78
C PRO A 321 1.44 14.38 26.43
N ASN A 322 0.31 15.05 26.45
CA ASN A 322 0.10 16.27 27.21
C ASN A 322 -0.92 15.99 28.31
N GLU A 323 -0.44 15.65 29.48
CA GLU A 323 -1.27 15.24 30.61
C GLU A 323 -2.25 16.34 31.10
N GLU A 324 -1.90 17.62 30.90
CA GLU A 324 -2.74 18.75 31.31
C GLU A 324 -3.99 18.94 30.43
N LEU A 325 -3.93 18.54 29.15
CA LEU A 325 -4.97 18.80 28.17
C LEU A 325 -5.59 17.53 27.56
N ASP A 326 -5.24 16.34 28.06
CA ASP A 326 -5.61 15.04 27.48
C ASP A 326 -5.43 15.02 25.95
N SER A 327 -4.29 15.50 25.50
CA SER A 327 -3.94 15.69 24.10
C SER A 327 -2.51 15.26 23.82
N VAL A 328 -2.13 15.28 22.55
CA VAL A 328 -0.76 15.01 22.11
C VAL A 328 -0.12 16.31 21.62
N ARG A 329 1.03 16.67 22.17
CA ARG A 329 1.82 17.81 21.70
C ARG A 329 2.95 17.35 20.78
N LYS A 330 3.20 18.13 19.75
CA LYS A 330 4.33 17.97 18.84
C LYS A 330 5.49 18.82 19.31
N VAL A 331 6.64 18.20 19.62
CA VAL A 331 7.84 18.84 20.19
C VAL A 331 9.04 18.57 19.29
N ALA A 332 9.77 19.61 18.88
CA ALA A 332 11.02 19.45 18.17
C ALA A 332 12.10 18.92 19.15
N VAL A 333 12.53 17.67 18.97
CA VAL A 333 13.56 17.03 19.80
C VAL A 333 14.96 17.20 19.24
N LYS A 334 15.07 17.35 17.93
CA LYS A 334 16.31 17.68 17.22
C LYS A 334 16.01 18.49 15.97
N SER A 335 16.97 19.35 15.57
CA SER A 335 16.91 20.10 14.32
C SER A 335 18.31 20.46 13.84
N GLY A 336 18.42 20.84 12.60
CA GLY A 336 19.66 21.31 11.99
C GLY A 336 19.42 21.93 10.60
N HIS A 337 20.49 22.44 10.02
CA HIS A 337 20.45 23.04 8.69
C HIS A 337 21.75 22.79 7.93
N MET A 338 21.69 22.90 6.60
CA MET A 338 22.82 22.96 5.68
C MET A 338 22.60 24.14 4.74
N SER A 339 23.62 24.95 4.55
CA SER A 339 23.52 26.19 3.78
C SER A 339 23.69 25.97 2.28
N ALA A 340 23.12 26.88 1.47
CA ALA A 340 23.36 27.07 0.05
C ALA A 340 23.08 25.85 -0.84
N VAL A 341 21.94 25.22 -0.68
CA VAL A 341 21.46 24.17 -1.61
C VAL A 341 20.80 24.83 -2.82
N SER A 342 21.11 24.33 -4.02
CA SER A 342 20.49 24.74 -5.27
C SER A 342 20.11 23.52 -6.11
N CYS A 343 18.83 23.37 -6.42
CA CYS A 343 18.28 22.28 -7.21
C CYS A 343 17.58 22.86 -8.45
N PRO A 344 18.24 22.82 -9.62
CA PRO A 344 17.70 23.41 -10.85
C PRO A 344 16.37 22.78 -11.26
N LYS A 345 15.53 23.57 -11.91
CA LYS A 345 14.28 23.09 -12.50
C LYS A 345 14.54 22.02 -13.58
N GLY A 346 13.59 21.07 -13.70
CA GLY A 346 13.67 19.97 -14.65
C GLY A 346 14.67 18.86 -14.24
N THR A 347 15.10 18.83 -12.98
CA THR A 347 16.10 17.85 -12.51
C THR A 347 15.69 17.13 -11.23
N LEU A 348 16.25 15.92 -11.05
CA LEU A 348 16.37 15.26 -9.76
C LEU A 348 17.79 15.54 -9.23
N SER A 349 17.91 16.34 -8.19
CA SER A 349 19.19 16.83 -7.67
C SER A 349 19.46 16.35 -6.25
N LYS A 350 20.71 16.02 -5.93
CA LYS A 350 21.12 15.77 -4.54
C LYS A 350 21.21 17.11 -3.79
N ALA A 351 20.53 17.21 -2.65
CA ALA A 351 20.52 18.41 -1.81
C ALA A 351 21.46 18.30 -0.59
N GLY A 352 21.71 17.08 -0.10
CA GLY A 352 22.59 16.87 1.04
C GLY A 352 22.50 15.46 1.61
N THR A 353 23.12 15.25 2.77
CA THR A 353 23.02 13.99 3.54
C THR A 353 22.77 14.33 5.01
N LEU A 354 21.70 13.80 5.57
CA LEU A 354 21.38 13.91 6.99
C LEU A 354 22.12 12.83 7.77
N LYS A 355 22.59 13.21 8.96
CA LYS A 355 23.13 12.29 9.96
C LYS A 355 22.61 12.71 11.32
N ILE A 356 21.69 11.93 11.89
CA ILE A 356 20.95 12.26 13.11
C ILE A 356 21.15 11.14 14.13
N GLU A 357 21.85 11.41 15.20
CA GLU A 357 22.00 10.48 16.31
C GLU A 357 20.69 10.40 17.10
N LEU A 358 20.15 9.21 17.30
CA LEU A 358 18.92 8.94 18.06
C LEU A 358 19.26 8.59 19.52
N ASN A 359 19.86 9.55 20.23
CA ASN A 359 20.39 9.37 21.58
C ASN A 359 19.43 9.89 22.68
N ASN A 360 19.87 9.89 23.93
CA ASN A 360 19.17 10.16 25.20
C ASN A 360 18.29 11.42 25.27
N LYS A 361 18.30 12.30 24.27
CA LYS A 361 17.36 13.43 24.18
C LYS A 361 15.98 13.00 23.66
N ILE A 362 15.85 11.76 23.23
CA ILE A 362 14.62 11.18 22.69
C ILE A 362 14.21 10.06 23.64
N THR A 363 13.07 10.21 24.31
CA THR A 363 12.55 9.19 25.23
C THR A 363 11.75 8.16 24.42
N ALA A 364 12.31 6.98 24.24
CA ALA A 364 11.64 5.85 23.59
C ALA A 364 10.72 5.07 24.58
N PRO A 365 9.64 4.43 24.11
CA PRO A 365 9.22 4.38 22.71
C PRO A 365 8.52 5.67 22.25
N VAL A 366 8.78 6.11 21.03
CA VAL A 366 8.17 7.32 20.49
C VAL A 366 8.02 7.29 18.98
N ARG A 367 6.89 7.81 18.49
CA ARG A 367 6.70 8.15 17.10
C ARG A 367 7.19 9.57 16.85
N CYS A 368 7.97 9.76 15.79
CA CYS A 368 8.46 11.06 15.35
C CYS A 368 8.13 11.31 13.89
N ASP A 369 8.07 12.59 13.50
CA ASP A 369 8.10 13.02 12.10
C ASP A 369 9.44 13.68 11.81
N LEU A 370 10.18 13.17 10.83
CA LEU A 370 11.32 13.85 10.24
C LEU A 370 10.82 14.78 9.14
N THR A 371 10.81 16.07 9.39
CA THR A 371 10.44 17.09 8.40
C THR A 371 11.70 17.69 7.79
N VAL A 372 11.73 17.78 6.46
CA VAL A 372 12.83 18.41 5.70
C VAL A 372 12.25 19.45 4.77
N LYS A 373 12.88 20.65 4.75
CA LYS A 373 12.43 21.81 4.01
C LYS A 373 13.59 22.45 3.25
N ILE A 374 13.33 22.90 2.03
CA ILE A 374 14.23 23.72 1.22
C ILE A 374 13.33 24.77 0.55
N ALA A 375 13.54 26.05 0.83
CA ALA A 375 12.63 27.14 0.41
C ALA A 375 11.17 26.81 0.78
N ASP A 376 10.26 26.73 -0.20
CA ASP A 376 8.85 26.39 0.02
C ASP A 376 8.56 24.88 -0.12
N ALA A 377 9.53 24.11 -0.61
CA ALA A 377 9.38 22.67 -0.72
C ALA A 377 9.59 21.99 0.65
N VAL A 378 8.59 21.26 1.11
CA VAL A 378 8.61 20.55 2.39
C VAL A 378 8.05 19.15 2.24
N ASN A 379 8.68 18.17 2.91
CA ASN A 379 8.16 16.82 3.06
C ASN A 379 8.43 16.30 4.47
N SER A 380 7.66 15.30 4.90
CA SER A 380 7.77 14.74 6.25
C SER A 380 7.59 13.22 6.20
N TYR A 381 8.41 12.51 6.97
CA TYR A 381 8.44 11.04 7.03
C TYR A 381 8.25 10.60 8.47
N PRO A 382 7.31 9.68 8.76
CA PRO A 382 7.17 9.10 10.08
C PRO A 382 8.35 8.16 10.35
N ILE A 383 8.85 8.18 11.56
CA ILE A 383 9.79 7.19 12.08
C ILE A 383 9.40 6.79 13.50
N TRP A 384 9.73 5.57 13.88
CA TRP A 384 9.52 5.05 15.23
C TRP A 384 10.85 4.72 15.88
N ILE A 385 11.01 5.10 17.13
CA ILE A 385 12.24 4.86 17.90
C ILE A 385 11.84 4.06 19.12
N TYR A 386 12.43 2.87 19.26
CA TYR A 386 12.14 1.93 20.33
C TYR A 386 13.33 1.79 21.29
N LYS A 387 13.05 1.31 22.50
CA LYS A 387 14.11 0.95 23.46
C LYS A 387 14.91 -0.23 22.92
N ASN A 388 16.22 -0.15 23.04
CA ASN A 388 17.12 -1.26 22.72
C ASN A 388 17.18 -2.26 23.89
N GLU A 389 16.08 -2.96 24.12
CA GLU A 389 15.91 -3.94 25.17
C GLU A 389 15.34 -5.24 24.61
N MET A 390 15.90 -6.38 25.00
CA MET A 390 15.37 -7.68 24.61
C MET A 390 14.05 -7.97 25.34
N PRO A 391 13.03 -8.51 24.64
CA PRO A 391 11.80 -8.95 25.29
C PRO A 391 12.09 -10.14 26.21
N LYS A 392 11.45 -10.16 27.38
CA LYS A 392 11.54 -11.27 28.35
C LYS A 392 10.16 -11.66 28.78
N CYS A 393 9.79 -12.93 28.52
CA CYS A 393 8.52 -13.47 28.94
C CYS A 393 8.43 -13.52 30.47
N PRO A 394 7.35 -13.04 31.10
CA PRO A 394 7.14 -13.15 32.55
C PRO A 394 6.99 -14.61 32.98
N GLU A 395 7.48 -14.95 34.17
CA GLU A 395 7.34 -16.30 34.75
C GLU A 395 5.87 -16.70 35.02
N SER A 396 5.01 -15.71 35.20
CA SER A 396 3.55 -15.87 35.38
C SER A 396 2.82 -16.29 34.11
N VAL A 397 3.46 -16.23 32.94
CA VAL A 397 2.87 -16.49 31.61
C VAL A 397 3.39 -17.79 31.04
N TYR A 398 2.48 -18.70 30.71
CA TYR A 398 2.80 -19.88 29.93
C TYR A 398 2.78 -19.55 28.42
N GLU A 399 3.96 -19.36 27.86
CA GLU A 399 4.11 -19.15 26.42
C GLU A 399 4.17 -20.50 25.71
N THR A 400 3.37 -20.66 24.64
CA THR A 400 3.31 -21.91 23.89
C THR A 400 3.02 -21.68 22.40
N THR A 401 3.51 -22.61 21.59
CA THR A 401 3.19 -22.72 20.16
C THR A 401 2.10 -23.74 19.86
N LYS A 402 1.52 -24.39 20.88
CA LYS A 402 0.51 -25.44 20.72
C LYS A 402 -0.61 -25.27 21.74
N LEU A 403 -1.83 -25.41 21.28
CA LEU A 403 -3.02 -25.54 22.14
C LEU A 403 -3.23 -27.03 22.51
N ASP A 404 -2.41 -27.53 23.42
CA ASP A 404 -2.40 -28.90 23.90
C ASP A 404 -3.01 -29.04 25.31
N LEU A 405 -2.94 -30.26 25.87
CA LEU A 405 -3.46 -30.53 27.22
C LEU A 405 -2.73 -29.73 28.31
N GLN A 406 -1.46 -29.37 28.09
CA GLN A 406 -0.73 -28.55 29.06
C GLN A 406 -1.25 -27.11 29.07
N ALA A 407 -1.44 -26.50 27.88
CA ALA A 407 -2.07 -25.19 27.76
C ALA A 407 -3.48 -25.18 28.37
N LYS A 408 -4.28 -26.23 28.11
CA LYS A 408 -5.60 -26.39 28.69
C LYS A 408 -5.55 -26.45 30.22
N ASN A 409 -4.62 -27.22 30.78
CA ASN A 409 -4.49 -27.37 32.22
C ASN A 409 -4.11 -26.02 32.90
N VAL A 410 -3.23 -25.22 32.27
CA VAL A 410 -2.90 -23.88 32.78
C VAL A 410 -4.15 -22.99 32.82
N LEU A 411 -4.95 -23.01 31.75
CA LEU A 411 -6.18 -22.22 31.65
C LEU A 411 -7.25 -22.68 32.65
N ASP A 412 -7.47 -23.99 32.78
CA ASP A 412 -8.45 -24.56 33.73
C ASP A 412 -8.12 -24.17 35.18
N ASN A 413 -6.83 -24.00 35.52
CA ASN A 413 -6.35 -23.55 36.82
C ASN A 413 -6.28 -22.01 36.97
N GLY A 414 -6.81 -21.25 36.04
CA GLY A 414 -6.87 -19.78 36.12
C GLY A 414 -5.59 -19.06 35.70
N GLY A 415 -4.64 -19.76 35.07
CA GLY A 415 -3.38 -19.20 34.59
C GLY A 415 -3.50 -18.36 33.33
N VAL A 416 -2.37 -17.80 32.92
CA VAL A 416 -2.22 -16.96 31.72
C VAL A 416 -1.48 -17.73 30.64
N VAL A 417 -2.07 -17.83 29.45
CA VAL A 417 -1.45 -18.45 28.28
C VAL A 417 -1.21 -17.41 27.19
N TYR A 418 -0.01 -17.37 26.68
CA TYR A 418 0.33 -16.68 25.43
C TYR A 418 0.54 -17.73 24.32
N TYR A 419 -0.44 -17.84 23.44
CA TYR A 419 -0.36 -18.71 22.28
C TYR A 419 0.21 -17.94 21.10
N SER A 420 1.41 -18.32 20.63
CA SER A 420 2.13 -17.65 19.57
C SER A 420 2.92 -18.65 18.72
N PRO A 421 2.23 -19.37 17.83
CA PRO A 421 2.88 -20.30 16.91
C PRO A 421 3.66 -19.55 15.83
N LYS A 422 4.47 -20.28 15.05
CA LYS A 422 5.00 -19.75 13.80
C LYS A 422 3.87 -19.38 12.86
N SER A 423 4.04 -18.30 12.12
CA SER A 423 3.02 -17.84 11.18
C SER A 423 3.06 -18.62 9.86
N GLU A 424 2.82 -19.94 9.95
CA GLU A 424 2.80 -20.89 8.83
C GLU A 424 1.38 -21.43 8.62
N GLU A 425 1.08 -21.92 7.41
CA GLU A 425 -0.24 -22.48 7.10
C GLU A 425 -0.60 -23.67 7.98
N SER A 426 0.37 -24.51 8.28
CA SER A 426 0.22 -25.69 9.13
C SER A 426 -0.05 -25.39 10.60
N SER A 427 0.12 -24.14 11.04
CA SER A 427 -0.09 -23.73 12.42
C SER A 427 -1.56 -23.42 12.76
N PHE A 428 -2.42 -23.29 11.76
CA PHE A 428 -3.81 -22.83 11.91
C PHE A 428 -4.75 -23.70 11.08
N HIS A 429 -5.96 -23.95 11.57
CA HIS A 429 -6.95 -24.73 10.83
C HIS A 429 -7.47 -23.99 9.59
N ASN A 430 -7.72 -22.70 9.74
CA ASN A 430 -8.22 -21.89 8.64
C ASN A 430 -7.61 -20.49 8.70
N SER A 431 -6.76 -20.17 7.75
CA SER A 431 -6.07 -18.89 7.72
C SER A 431 -5.73 -18.48 6.29
N ILE A 432 -5.51 -17.20 6.10
CA ILE A 432 -4.97 -16.65 4.86
C ILE A 432 -3.58 -16.05 5.11
N ARG A 433 -2.80 -15.93 4.08
CA ARG A 433 -1.60 -15.10 4.11
C ARG A 433 -2.02 -13.65 3.92
N ALA A 434 -1.80 -12.82 4.92
CA ALA A 434 -2.02 -11.39 4.80
C ALA A 434 -0.89 -10.71 4.00
N GLN A 435 -1.05 -9.45 3.69
CA GLN A 435 -0.10 -8.66 2.92
C GLN A 435 -0.09 -7.21 3.44
N PHE A 436 0.99 -6.49 3.19
CA PHE A 436 1.15 -5.12 3.67
C PHE A 436 0.22 -4.14 2.94
N SER A 437 0.06 -4.25 1.62
CA SER A 437 -0.86 -3.40 0.84
C SER A 437 -2.30 -3.91 0.90
N THR A 438 -3.25 -3.07 0.48
CA THR A 438 -4.60 -3.54 0.12
C THR A 438 -4.57 -4.36 -1.17
N ASP A 439 -5.69 -4.99 -1.54
CA ASP A 439 -5.80 -5.67 -2.82
C ASP A 439 -5.52 -4.73 -3.99
N PHE A 440 -5.02 -5.31 -5.07
CA PHE A 440 -4.79 -4.61 -6.31
C PHE A 440 -6.07 -4.60 -7.15
N TRP A 441 -6.56 -3.43 -7.51
CA TRP A 441 -7.74 -3.19 -8.33
C TRP A 441 -9.02 -3.74 -7.72
N SER A 442 -9.25 -5.02 -7.83
CA SER A 442 -10.28 -5.78 -7.10
C SER A 442 -10.07 -7.29 -7.25
N VAL A 443 -10.48 -8.04 -6.25
CA VAL A 443 -10.52 -9.52 -6.30
C VAL A 443 -11.47 -10.03 -7.40
N GLY A 444 -12.53 -9.27 -7.70
CA GLY A 444 -13.48 -9.63 -8.78
C GLY A 444 -12.85 -9.65 -10.16
N THR A 445 -11.80 -8.86 -10.40
CA THR A 445 -11.03 -8.84 -11.65
C THR A 445 -9.79 -9.72 -11.57
N PHE A 446 -9.06 -9.64 -10.46
CA PHE A 446 -7.79 -10.36 -10.24
C PHE A 446 -7.96 -11.39 -9.12
N GLY A 447 -8.67 -12.47 -9.40
CA GLY A 447 -9.13 -13.48 -8.44
C GLY A 447 -8.05 -14.34 -7.79
N ARG A 448 -6.76 -14.16 -8.12
CA ARG A 448 -5.63 -14.85 -7.50
C ARG A 448 -5.18 -14.22 -6.19
N GLN A 449 -5.78 -13.12 -5.75
CA GLN A 449 -5.47 -12.45 -4.50
C GLN A 449 -6.15 -13.12 -3.31
N GLU A 450 -5.57 -13.00 -2.13
CA GLU A 450 -6.12 -13.58 -0.90
C GLU A 450 -7.30 -12.78 -0.34
N GLY A 451 -7.39 -11.51 -0.66
CA GLY A 451 -8.44 -10.62 -0.16
C GLY A 451 -8.07 -9.87 1.12
N ALA A 452 -6.81 -9.87 1.53
CA ALA A 452 -6.35 -9.13 2.69
C ALA A 452 -6.29 -7.63 2.38
N MET A 453 -6.91 -6.81 3.24
CA MET A 453 -7.07 -5.36 3.04
C MET A 453 -6.32 -4.53 4.09
N GLY A 454 -5.42 -5.17 4.87
CA GLY A 454 -4.69 -4.55 5.96
C GLY A 454 -5.40 -4.64 7.30
N GLN A 455 -4.77 -4.05 8.31
CA GLN A 455 -5.15 -4.20 9.71
C GLN A 455 -6.02 -3.04 10.20
N LEU A 456 -7.06 -3.36 10.97
CA LEU A 456 -7.67 -2.43 11.92
C LEU A 456 -7.11 -2.73 13.30
N ILE A 457 -6.51 -1.72 13.94
CA ILE A 457 -5.77 -1.83 15.20
C ILE A 457 -6.49 -1.02 16.27
N GLN A 458 -6.74 -1.62 17.43
CA GLN A 458 -7.25 -0.92 18.61
C GLN A 458 -6.11 -0.12 19.27
N LYS A 459 -5.70 0.99 18.66
CA LYS A 459 -4.51 1.78 19.03
C LYS A 459 -4.45 2.20 20.52
N ASP A 460 -5.60 2.35 21.16
CA ASP A 460 -5.72 2.77 22.55
C ASP A 460 -5.74 1.57 23.53
N HIS A 461 -5.57 0.34 23.03
CA HIS A 461 -5.49 -0.85 23.87
C HIS A 461 -4.25 -0.80 24.75
N PRO A 462 -4.33 -1.15 26.07
CA PRO A 462 -3.19 -1.09 27.00
C PRO A 462 -1.94 -1.86 26.56
N LEU A 463 -2.13 -2.89 25.72
CA LEU A 463 -1.04 -3.65 25.12
C LEU A 463 -0.05 -2.76 24.35
N PHE A 464 -0.52 -1.67 23.72
CA PHE A 464 0.32 -0.79 22.90
C PHE A 464 1.04 0.32 23.68
N LYS A 465 1.05 0.28 25.00
CA LYS A 465 1.73 1.29 25.84
C LYS A 465 3.21 1.47 25.50
N GLU A 466 3.90 0.38 25.16
CA GLU A 466 5.32 0.39 24.73
C GLU A 466 5.48 0.31 23.19
N PHE A 467 4.37 0.43 22.45
CA PHE A 467 4.35 0.35 20.98
C PHE A 467 3.38 1.40 20.42
N PRO A 468 3.77 2.70 20.38
CA PRO A 468 2.88 3.75 19.86
C PRO A 468 2.46 3.44 18.42
N THR A 469 1.15 3.41 18.19
CA THR A 469 0.58 3.01 16.89
C THR A 469 -0.65 3.84 16.52
N GLU A 470 -0.96 3.85 15.24
CA GLU A 470 -2.22 4.33 14.68
C GLU A 470 -3.24 3.17 14.60
N SER A 471 -4.48 3.49 14.19
CA SER A 471 -5.55 2.49 14.07
C SER A 471 -5.53 1.69 12.77
N HIS A 472 -4.49 1.84 11.96
CA HIS A 472 -4.34 1.22 10.64
C HIS A 472 -2.91 0.77 10.40
N THR A 473 -2.71 -0.10 9.41
CA THR A 473 -1.38 -0.54 8.96
C THR A 473 -0.54 0.66 8.48
N ASN A 474 0.68 0.75 8.97
CA ASN A 474 1.70 1.71 8.51
C ASN A 474 3.08 1.01 8.45
N TRP A 475 4.17 1.74 8.18
CA TRP A 475 5.48 1.15 7.94
C TRP A 475 6.03 0.31 9.11
N GLN A 476 5.73 0.66 10.37
CA GLN A 476 6.16 -0.16 11.51
C GLN A 476 5.47 -1.53 11.56
N TRP A 477 4.31 -1.69 10.90
CA TRP A 477 3.58 -2.95 10.86
C TRP A 477 4.01 -3.90 9.75
N TRP A 478 4.89 -3.47 8.85
CA TRP A 478 5.24 -4.25 7.67
C TRP A 478 5.61 -5.73 7.95
N PRO A 479 6.50 -6.06 8.90
CA PRO A 479 6.84 -7.47 9.16
C PRO A 479 5.65 -8.25 9.76
N MET A 480 4.78 -7.60 10.54
CA MET A 480 3.59 -8.23 11.14
C MET A 480 2.43 -8.33 10.15
N ALA A 481 2.20 -7.30 9.34
CA ALA A 481 1.12 -7.28 8.34
C ALA A 481 1.29 -8.34 7.24
N ASN A 482 2.50 -8.80 7.00
CA ASN A 482 2.78 -9.89 6.06
C ASN A 482 2.64 -11.30 6.66
N GLN A 483 2.19 -11.41 7.93
CA GLN A 483 1.95 -12.69 8.59
C GLN A 483 0.54 -13.22 8.28
N ARG A 484 0.23 -14.41 8.79
CA ARG A 484 -1.09 -15.00 8.56
C ARG A 484 -2.16 -14.36 9.44
N ALA A 485 -3.39 -14.38 8.95
CA ALA A 485 -4.58 -14.04 9.71
C ALA A 485 -5.50 -15.28 9.78
N VAL A 486 -5.98 -15.61 10.96
CA VAL A 486 -6.95 -16.70 11.14
C VAL A 486 -8.34 -16.26 10.76
N ILE A 487 -9.10 -17.14 10.13
CA ILE A 487 -10.51 -16.95 9.85
C ILE A 487 -11.29 -17.51 11.06
N LEU A 488 -12.03 -16.65 11.72
CA LEU A 488 -12.83 -17.03 12.87
C LEU A 488 -14.05 -17.86 12.42
N PRO A 489 -14.36 -18.98 13.09
CA PRO A 489 -15.51 -19.83 12.74
C PRO A 489 -16.84 -19.11 13.07
N ASP A 490 -17.93 -19.56 12.44
CA ASP A 490 -19.28 -18.99 12.63
C ASP A 490 -19.80 -19.10 14.09
N THR A 491 -19.20 -19.96 14.90
CA THR A 491 -19.46 -20.06 16.34
C THR A 491 -18.97 -18.84 17.13
N VAL A 492 -18.06 -18.06 16.57
CA VAL A 492 -17.58 -16.80 17.15
C VAL A 492 -18.49 -15.65 16.70
N LYS A 493 -19.19 -15.08 17.67
CA LYS A 493 -20.14 -13.99 17.40
C LYS A 493 -19.46 -12.75 16.83
N GLN A 494 -20.08 -12.15 15.81
CA GLN A 494 -19.63 -10.91 15.21
C GLN A 494 -20.46 -9.68 15.67
N PRO A 495 -19.86 -8.47 15.71
CA PRO A 495 -18.43 -8.21 15.54
C PRO A 495 -17.61 -8.78 16.70
N PHE A 496 -16.47 -9.39 16.39
CA PHE A 496 -15.54 -9.92 17.38
C PHE A 496 -14.55 -8.83 17.80
N ASP A 497 -14.27 -8.72 19.09
CA ASP A 497 -13.40 -7.68 19.64
C ASP A 497 -11.93 -8.11 19.59
N ALA A 498 -11.35 -8.13 18.38
CA ALA A 498 -9.93 -8.41 18.20
C ALA A 498 -9.08 -7.15 18.41
N ILE A 499 -7.94 -7.28 19.07
CA ILE A 499 -6.94 -6.20 19.25
C ILE A 499 -6.40 -5.77 17.88
N ILE A 500 -6.14 -6.77 16.99
CA ILE A 500 -5.77 -6.57 15.60
C ILE A 500 -6.69 -7.44 14.73
N THR A 501 -7.57 -6.77 14.00
CA THR A 501 -8.41 -7.38 12.96
C THR A 501 -7.70 -7.28 11.63
N GLU A 502 -7.57 -8.38 10.89
CA GLU A 502 -7.25 -8.32 9.47
C GLU A 502 -8.55 -8.08 8.70
N MET A 503 -8.61 -6.99 7.92
CA MET A 503 -9.78 -6.67 7.13
C MET A 503 -9.80 -7.50 5.85
N ASP A 504 -11.00 -7.94 5.45
CA ASP A 504 -11.18 -8.74 4.25
C ASP A 504 -11.74 -7.90 3.10
N SER A 505 -11.45 -8.32 1.88
CA SER A 505 -12.12 -7.79 0.69
C SER A 505 -13.64 -7.91 0.83
N TYR A 506 -14.36 -6.91 0.31
CA TYR A 506 -15.83 -6.95 0.24
C TYR A 506 -16.36 -8.16 -0.55
N ALA A 507 -15.52 -8.85 -1.33
CA ALA A 507 -15.90 -10.05 -2.07
C ALA A 507 -16.12 -11.28 -1.16
N PHE A 508 -15.46 -11.35 0.00
CA PHE A 508 -15.48 -12.49 0.90
C PHE A 508 -16.08 -12.14 2.26
N LEU A 509 -15.67 -11.05 2.88
CA LEU A 509 -16.09 -10.58 4.20
C LEU A 509 -15.95 -11.66 5.28
N ARG A 510 -14.83 -12.37 5.27
CA ARG A 510 -14.48 -13.36 6.31
C ARG A 510 -14.11 -12.61 7.60
N PRO A 511 -14.63 -13.02 8.76
CA PRO A 511 -14.14 -12.47 10.03
C PRO A 511 -12.73 -12.99 10.29
N MET A 512 -11.73 -12.09 10.35
CA MET A 512 -10.34 -12.48 10.50
C MET A 512 -9.65 -11.72 11.62
N ALA A 513 -8.71 -12.38 12.31
CA ALA A 513 -7.92 -11.76 13.37
C ALA A 513 -6.45 -12.17 13.29
N GLN A 514 -5.56 -11.27 13.77
CA GLN A 514 -4.14 -11.56 13.97
C GLN A 514 -3.74 -11.52 15.45
N LEU A 515 -4.47 -10.77 16.28
CA LEU A 515 -4.23 -10.70 17.71
C LEU A 515 -5.54 -10.49 18.46
N PHE A 516 -5.85 -11.35 19.41
CA PHE A 516 -7.01 -11.19 20.27
C PHE A 516 -6.80 -11.81 21.65
N GLU A 517 -7.59 -11.37 22.63
CA GLU A 517 -7.60 -11.92 23.97
C GLU A 517 -8.97 -12.50 24.31
N CYS A 518 -8.97 -13.58 25.09
CA CYS A 518 -10.22 -14.19 25.56
C CYS A 518 -10.03 -14.92 26.90
N ARG A 519 -11.15 -15.18 27.56
CA ARG A 519 -11.23 -16.13 28.67
C ARG A 519 -11.48 -17.52 28.10
N VAL A 520 -10.80 -18.51 28.66
CA VAL A 520 -11.02 -19.94 28.38
C VAL A 520 -11.09 -20.66 29.72
N GLY A 521 -12.25 -21.20 30.08
CA GLY A 521 -12.48 -21.71 31.42
C GLY A 521 -12.26 -20.63 32.48
N ASN A 522 -11.37 -20.91 33.45
CA ASN A 522 -10.98 -19.96 34.48
C ASN A 522 -9.80 -19.07 34.10
N GLY A 523 -9.10 -19.39 33.02
CA GLY A 523 -7.86 -18.73 32.60
C GLY A 523 -8.04 -17.62 31.60
N LYS A 524 -6.92 -17.00 31.24
CA LYS A 524 -6.83 -15.89 30.29
C LYS A 524 -5.86 -16.25 29.18
N LEU A 525 -6.23 -15.98 27.96
CA LEU A 525 -5.41 -16.29 26.78
C LEU A 525 -5.25 -15.06 25.91
N LEU A 526 -4.01 -14.84 25.45
CA LEU A 526 -3.71 -13.97 24.32
C LEU A 526 -3.32 -14.87 23.12
N TYR A 527 -4.06 -14.74 22.02
CA TYR A 527 -3.87 -15.48 20.77
C TYR A 527 -3.19 -14.57 19.75
N SER A 528 -2.05 -14.99 19.21
CA SER A 528 -1.29 -14.24 18.21
C SER A 528 -0.93 -15.11 17.02
N THR A 529 -1.16 -14.61 15.81
CA THR A 529 -0.69 -15.20 14.55
C THR A 529 0.55 -14.51 14.00
N LEU A 530 1.07 -13.51 14.71
CA LEU A 530 2.09 -12.59 14.22
C LEU A 530 3.50 -13.21 14.13
N GLY A 531 3.75 -14.37 14.76
CA GLY A 531 5.05 -15.04 14.73
C GLY A 531 6.20 -14.17 15.25
N LEU A 532 5.96 -13.36 16.30
CA LEU A 532 6.89 -12.32 16.77
C LEU A 532 8.24 -12.88 17.24
N GLN A 533 8.30 -14.16 17.63
CA GLN A 533 9.55 -14.83 18.00
C GLN A 533 10.53 -14.90 16.83
N ASP A 534 10.02 -14.99 15.61
CA ASP A 534 10.81 -15.02 14.38
C ASP A 534 11.03 -13.61 13.78
N LEU A 535 10.50 -12.54 14.41
CA LEU A 535 10.61 -11.15 13.94
C LEU A 535 11.52 -10.27 14.82
N GLN A 536 12.27 -10.85 15.74
CA GLN A 536 13.11 -10.07 16.69
C GLN A 536 14.33 -9.40 16.04
N GLN A 537 14.67 -9.72 14.78
CA GLN A 537 15.66 -8.97 14.01
C GLN A 537 15.16 -7.57 13.60
N TYR A 538 13.85 -7.32 13.66
CA TYR A 538 13.25 -6.03 13.39
C TYR A 538 13.00 -5.25 14.70
N PRO A 539 13.38 -3.97 14.81
CA PRO A 539 13.13 -3.15 16.02
C PRO A 539 11.66 -3.17 16.44
N GLU A 540 10.73 -3.07 15.49
CA GLU A 540 9.28 -3.10 15.73
C GLU A 540 8.77 -4.46 16.20
N GLY A 541 9.28 -5.56 15.65
CA GLY A 541 8.92 -6.91 16.09
C GLY A 541 9.34 -7.16 17.54
N LYS A 542 10.58 -6.75 17.88
CA LYS A 542 11.13 -6.80 19.23
C LYS A 542 10.33 -5.92 20.21
N ALA A 543 9.99 -4.71 19.79
CA ALA A 543 9.23 -3.77 20.60
C ALA A 543 7.80 -4.23 20.88
N LEU A 544 7.11 -4.78 19.87
CA LEU A 544 5.76 -5.30 20.05
C LEU A 544 5.75 -6.52 20.97
N LEU A 545 6.69 -7.44 20.83
CA LEU A 545 6.79 -8.61 21.72
C LEU A 545 7.05 -8.18 23.18
N ARG A 546 7.93 -7.20 23.39
CA ARG A 546 8.16 -6.63 24.72
C ARG A 546 6.89 -5.98 25.31
N SER A 547 6.14 -5.26 24.47
CA SER A 547 4.89 -4.62 24.88
C SER A 547 3.83 -5.66 25.28
N ILE A 548 3.73 -6.74 24.53
CA ILE A 548 2.87 -7.90 24.86
C ILE A 548 3.25 -8.49 26.22
N TYR A 549 4.51 -8.82 26.44
CA TYR A 549 4.94 -9.42 27.69
C TYR A 549 4.67 -8.52 28.90
N LYS A 550 4.94 -7.21 28.76
CA LYS A 550 4.59 -6.25 29.82
C LYS A 550 3.10 -6.20 30.09
N TYR A 551 2.27 -6.25 29.04
CA TYR A 551 0.81 -6.25 29.18
C TYR A 551 0.29 -7.51 29.88
N LEU A 552 0.82 -8.68 29.54
CA LEU A 552 0.40 -9.96 30.13
C LEU A 552 0.74 -10.08 31.62
N ASP A 553 1.74 -9.34 32.12
CA ASP A 553 2.14 -9.30 33.52
C ASP A 553 1.33 -8.29 34.37
N LEU A 554 0.44 -7.51 33.73
CA LEU A 554 -0.39 -6.54 34.43
C LEU A 554 -1.67 -7.17 35.00
N GLU A 555 -2.10 -6.74 36.19
CA GLU A 555 -3.42 -7.07 36.72
C GLU A 555 -4.56 -6.63 35.78
N THR A 556 -4.32 -5.60 34.97
CA THR A 556 -5.26 -5.09 33.95
C THR A 556 -5.45 -6.03 32.77
N PHE A 557 -4.62 -7.07 32.60
CA PHE A 557 -4.90 -8.13 31.64
C PHE A 557 -6.14 -8.91 32.09
N ALA A 558 -7.29 -8.49 31.59
CA ALA A 558 -8.60 -9.02 31.97
C ALA A 558 -9.53 -9.10 30.76
N PRO A 559 -9.37 -10.13 29.92
CA PRO A 559 -10.20 -10.34 28.72
C PRO A 559 -11.69 -10.32 29.07
N LYS A 560 -12.49 -9.59 28.27
CA LYS A 560 -13.94 -9.45 28.50
C LYS A 560 -14.75 -10.54 27.81
N GLN A 561 -14.29 -11.01 26.67
CA GLN A 561 -14.95 -12.05 25.88
C GLN A 561 -14.44 -13.44 26.25
N SER A 562 -15.28 -14.44 26.05
CA SER A 562 -14.95 -15.84 26.31
C SER A 562 -15.07 -16.67 25.04
N ILE A 563 -14.19 -17.65 24.90
CA ILE A 563 -14.23 -18.65 23.83
C ILE A 563 -14.14 -20.02 24.50
N GLU A 564 -14.99 -20.96 24.06
CA GLU A 564 -14.91 -22.36 24.51
C GLU A 564 -13.65 -23.02 23.94
N TRP A 565 -13.06 -23.94 24.72
CA TRP A 565 -11.82 -24.60 24.34
C TRP A 565 -11.91 -25.28 22.97
N GLU A 566 -13.01 -25.98 22.69
CA GLU A 566 -13.25 -26.67 21.42
C GLU A 566 -13.30 -25.71 20.22
N THR A 567 -13.91 -24.53 20.42
CA THR A 567 -13.91 -23.47 19.41
C THR A 567 -12.49 -22.90 19.22
N LEU A 568 -11.76 -22.65 20.31
CA LEU A 568 -10.41 -22.10 20.26
C LEU A 568 -9.46 -23.01 19.48
N VAL A 569 -9.49 -24.32 19.72
CA VAL A 569 -8.64 -25.29 19.00
C VAL A 569 -9.06 -25.47 17.55
N SER A 570 -10.25 -25.03 17.15
CA SER A 570 -10.73 -25.09 15.76
C SER A 570 -10.33 -23.86 14.94
N ILE A 571 -9.77 -22.84 15.57
CA ILE A 571 -9.20 -21.65 14.92
C ILE A 571 -7.79 -21.96 14.44
#